data_b2ec21ba584c331fa313e02f8d625a18
#
_entry.id   b2ec21ba584c331fa313e02f8d625a18
#
_cell.length_a   1.000
_cell.length_b   1.000
_cell.length_c   1.000
_cell.angle_alpha   90.00
_cell.angle_beta   90.00
_cell.angle_gamma   90.00
#
_symmetry.space_group_name_H-M   'P 1'
#
loop_
_entity.id
_entity.type
_entity.pdbx_description
1 polymer ?
#
loop_
_entity_poly.entity_id
_entity_poly.type
_entity_poly.pdbx_seq_one_letter_code
_entity_poly.pdbx_strand_id
1 'polypeptide(L)'
;MLEGFERKSMLTERAHKIWEKRLKEIQENNLNPYDGHDTVGAITLDQMGTMTAGTSSSGLFMKKPGRVGDSPLSGSGFYVDSEIGGAAATGLGEDLMKGCLSYEIVRLMGEGVKPQDACDKAVYEFHDKLTARYGKAGAFSLIAMNPKGEWGVATNVEFTFSVGNDKENPQIFIANMGSGHTTDIQPITQHWLDAYEKRIKAPIE
;
A
#
# COMPACT_ATOMS: atom_id res chain seq x y z
N MET A 1 6.55 30.32 -2.82
CA MET A 1 7.14 29.16 -2.10
C MET A 1 6.23 28.92 -0.90
N LEU A 2 5.53 27.82 -0.89
CA LEU A 2 4.69 27.44 0.24
C LEU A 2 5.57 26.67 1.23
N GLU A 3 5.43 26.92 2.52
CA GLU A 3 6.07 26.18 3.63
C GLU A 3 7.62 26.25 3.70
N GLY A 4 8.27 27.17 3.03
CA GLY A 4 9.72 27.34 3.09
C GLY A 4 10.57 26.25 2.40
N PHE A 5 9.94 25.33 1.68
CA PHE A 5 10.65 24.28 0.95
C PHE A 5 11.17 24.78 -0.40
N GLU A 6 12.40 24.43 -0.73
CA GLU A 6 12.98 24.72 -2.03
C GLU A 6 12.47 23.73 -3.08
N ARG A 7 12.21 24.23 -4.29
CA ARG A 7 11.90 23.36 -5.43
C ARG A 7 13.18 22.62 -5.85
N LYS A 8 13.20 21.30 -5.67
CA LYS A 8 14.34 20.44 -5.95
C LYS A 8 13.91 19.21 -6.76
N SER A 9 14.77 18.80 -7.69
CA SER A 9 14.58 17.48 -8.33
C SER A 9 14.90 16.38 -7.31
N MET A 10 13.97 15.45 -7.14
CA MET A 10 14.12 14.27 -6.30
C MET A 10 14.46 13.01 -7.12
N LEU A 11 14.69 13.18 -8.43
CA LEU A 11 15.01 12.08 -9.34
C LEU A 11 16.44 11.60 -9.05
N THR A 12 16.60 10.35 -8.63
CA THR A 12 17.89 9.70 -8.46
C THR A 12 18.46 9.29 -9.82
N GLU A 13 19.78 9.11 -9.92
CA GLU A 13 20.41 8.63 -11.16
C GLU A 13 19.82 7.29 -11.62
N ARG A 14 19.57 6.36 -10.67
CA ARG A 14 18.93 5.07 -10.94
C ARG A 14 17.52 5.26 -11.51
N ALA A 15 16.71 6.10 -10.89
CA ALA A 15 15.35 6.38 -11.34
C ALA A 15 15.32 7.06 -12.72
N HIS A 16 16.29 7.93 -13.01
CA HIS A 16 16.43 8.55 -14.32
C HIS A 16 16.71 7.53 -15.42
N LYS A 17 17.66 6.60 -15.19
CA LYS A 17 17.96 5.51 -16.14
C LYS A 17 16.76 4.60 -16.40
N ILE A 18 16.00 4.25 -15.36
CA ILE A 18 14.76 3.47 -15.51
C ILE A 18 13.73 4.23 -16.34
N TRP A 19 13.59 5.53 -16.07
CA TRP A 19 12.65 6.38 -16.81
C TRP A 19 13.01 6.50 -18.30
N GLU A 20 14.29 6.72 -18.62
CA GLU A 20 14.77 6.78 -20.01
C GLU A 20 14.54 5.46 -20.76
N LYS A 21 14.90 4.33 -20.13
CA LYS A 21 14.66 2.99 -20.68
C LYS A 21 13.17 2.78 -20.97
N ARG A 22 12.31 3.06 -19.99
CA ARG A 22 10.87 2.88 -20.14
C ARG A 22 10.25 3.79 -21.19
N LEU A 23 10.71 5.03 -21.27
CA LEU A 23 10.26 5.97 -22.30
C LEU A 23 10.56 5.45 -23.70
N LYS A 24 11.76 4.89 -23.91
CA LYS A 24 12.15 4.27 -25.17
C LYS A 24 11.28 3.05 -25.50
N GLU A 25 11.06 2.14 -24.55
CA GLU A 25 10.20 0.96 -24.70
C GLU A 25 8.77 1.34 -25.08
N ILE A 26 8.22 2.37 -24.46
CA ILE A 26 6.87 2.88 -24.75
C ILE A 26 6.80 3.41 -26.20
N GLN A 27 7.77 4.19 -26.61
CA GLN A 27 7.84 4.76 -27.96
C GLN A 27 8.00 3.69 -29.04
N GLU A 28 8.85 2.68 -28.78
CA GLU A 28 9.12 1.61 -29.75
C GLU A 28 7.97 0.60 -29.86
N ASN A 29 7.29 0.30 -28.76
CA ASN A 29 6.30 -0.78 -28.69
C ASN A 29 4.86 -0.32 -28.47
N ASN A 30 4.62 0.99 -28.46
CA ASN A 30 3.31 1.59 -28.18
C ASN A 30 2.64 1.04 -26.90
N LEU A 31 3.44 0.86 -25.84
CA LEU A 31 2.99 0.30 -24.57
C LEU A 31 2.24 1.33 -23.72
N ASN A 32 1.42 0.83 -22.80
CA ASN A 32 0.86 1.67 -21.75
C ASN A 32 1.98 2.19 -20.84
N PRO A 33 2.15 3.51 -20.67
CA PRO A 33 3.20 4.07 -19.83
C PRO A 33 3.03 3.75 -18.34
N TYR A 34 1.82 3.41 -17.92
CA TYR A 34 1.49 3.20 -16.51
C TYR A 34 1.81 1.78 -16.09
N ASP A 35 2.95 1.60 -15.42
CA ASP A 35 3.34 0.33 -14.84
C ASP A 35 4.12 0.55 -13.55
N GLY A 36 3.75 -0.18 -12.49
CA GLY A 36 4.37 -0.08 -11.18
C GLY A 36 3.90 1.11 -10.36
N HIS A 37 3.74 0.87 -9.10
CA HIS A 37 3.48 1.86 -8.04
C HIS A 37 4.41 1.56 -6.88
N ASP A 38 4.77 2.60 -6.15
CA ASP A 38 5.64 2.50 -4.99
C ASP A 38 5.10 3.44 -3.91
N THR A 39 4.47 2.87 -2.90
CA THR A 39 3.85 3.60 -1.80
C THR A 39 4.23 2.95 -0.48
N VAL A 40 4.61 3.75 0.48
CA VAL A 40 4.80 3.35 1.87
C VAL A 40 3.62 3.86 2.69
N GLY A 41 3.02 3.00 3.50
CA GLY A 41 1.99 3.33 4.48
C GLY A 41 2.43 2.95 5.88
N ALA A 42 2.01 3.72 6.89
CA ALA A 42 2.28 3.43 8.28
C ALA A 42 1.06 3.76 9.15
N ILE A 43 0.87 2.96 10.19
CA ILE A 43 -0.07 3.21 11.28
C ILE A 43 0.72 3.08 12.58
N THR A 44 0.56 4.03 13.47
CA THR A 44 1.21 4.03 14.78
C THR A 44 0.19 4.22 15.89
N LEU A 45 0.47 3.64 17.04
CA LEU A 45 -0.27 3.81 18.28
C LEU A 45 0.74 4.20 19.37
N ASP A 46 0.53 5.32 20.01
CA ASP A 46 1.37 5.77 21.11
C ASP A 46 0.88 5.26 22.49
N GLN A 47 1.67 5.52 23.52
CA GLN A 47 1.36 5.12 24.91
C GLN A 47 0.16 5.87 25.50
N MET A 48 -0.27 6.95 24.87
CA MET A 48 -1.45 7.74 25.29
C MET A 48 -2.73 7.29 24.59
N GLY A 49 -2.63 6.30 23.69
CA GLY A 49 -3.75 5.80 22.90
C GLY A 49 -4.02 6.63 21.63
N THR A 50 -3.14 7.58 21.29
CA THR A 50 -3.27 8.34 20.05
C THR A 50 -2.79 7.50 18.88
N MET A 51 -3.61 7.38 17.87
CA MET A 51 -3.26 6.72 16.62
C MET A 51 -2.95 7.72 15.52
N THR A 52 -1.97 7.39 14.68
CA THR A 52 -1.62 8.18 13.51
C THR A 52 -1.49 7.26 12.30
N ALA A 53 -2.03 7.66 11.17
CA ALA A 53 -1.84 6.98 9.89
C ALA A 53 -1.32 7.95 8.85
N GLY A 54 -0.48 7.45 7.95
CA GLY A 54 0.08 8.26 6.87
C GLY A 54 0.62 7.42 5.75
N THR A 55 0.74 8.05 4.59
CA THR A 55 1.28 7.44 3.37
C THR A 55 2.30 8.35 2.71
N SER A 56 3.25 7.76 2.02
CA SER A 56 4.23 8.45 1.19
C SER A 56 4.37 7.75 -0.15
N SER A 57 4.25 8.50 -1.24
CA SER A 57 4.28 7.95 -2.60
C SER A 57 4.77 8.99 -3.60
N SER A 58 5.48 8.53 -4.62
CA SER A 58 5.69 9.29 -5.86
C SER A 58 4.51 9.13 -6.83
N GLY A 59 3.52 8.33 -6.49
CA GLY A 59 2.39 7.97 -7.34
C GLY A 59 2.75 6.92 -8.38
N LEU A 60 1.96 6.85 -9.42
CA LEU A 60 2.14 5.88 -10.50
C LEU A 60 3.38 6.26 -11.35
N PHE A 61 4.20 5.26 -11.69
CA PHE A 61 5.34 5.47 -12.58
C PHE A 61 4.86 5.96 -13.95
N MET A 62 5.54 6.95 -14.52
CA MET A 62 5.18 7.61 -15.80
C MET A 62 3.80 8.30 -15.79
N LYS A 63 3.23 8.60 -14.63
CA LYS A 63 1.94 9.31 -14.55
C LYS A 63 1.97 10.63 -15.33
N LYS A 64 0.83 10.99 -15.90
CA LYS A 64 0.66 12.30 -16.54
C LYS A 64 0.67 13.44 -15.50
N PRO A 65 1.11 14.64 -15.87
CA PRO A 65 0.96 15.82 -15.02
C PRO A 65 -0.48 16.00 -14.54
N GLY A 66 -0.66 16.23 -13.24
CA GLY A 66 -1.97 16.38 -12.62
C GLY A 66 -2.64 15.09 -12.14
N ARG A 67 -2.09 13.91 -12.44
CA ARG A 67 -2.63 12.65 -11.88
C ARG A 67 -2.40 12.59 -10.38
N VAL A 68 -3.46 12.33 -9.65
CA VAL A 68 -3.50 12.09 -8.22
C VAL A 68 -3.98 10.66 -7.98
N GLY A 69 -3.31 9.91 -7.10
CA GLY A 69 -3.73 8.59 -6.63
C GLY A 69 -4.44 8.66 -5.27
N ASP A 70 -4.57 7.53 -4.63
CA ASP A 70 -5.20 7.37 -3.32
C ASP A 70 -4.41 8.01 -2.16
N SER A 71 -3.08 7.97 -2.23
CA SER A 71 -2.20 8.28 -1.10
C SER A 71 -2.47 9.63 -0.41
N PRO A 72 -2.78 10.76 -1.09
CA PRO A 72 -3.09 12.01 -0.42
C PRO A 72 -4.54 12.13 0.04
N LEU A 73 -5.38 11.14 -0.21
CA LEU A 73 -6.82 11.21 0.04
C LEU A 73 -7.20 10.45 1.30
N SER A 74 -7.64 11.19 2.33
CA SER A 74 -8.22 10.59 3.54
C SER A 74 -9.43 9.73 3.18
N GLY A 75 -9.49 8.54 3.75
CA GLY A 75 -10.49 7.52 3.45
C GLY A 75 -10.06 6.52 2.36
N SER A 76 -9.17 6.91 1.46
CA SER A 76 -8.66 6.04 0.40
C SER A 76 -7.27 5.50 0.71
N GLY A 77 -6.25 6.35 0.71
CA GLY A 77 -4.87 5.96 0.98
C GLY A 77 -4.59 5.72 2.45
N PHE A 78 -5.28 6.43 3.33
CA PHE A 78 -5.23 6.23 4.77
C PHE A 78 -6.50 6.75 5.43
N TYR A 79 -6.79 6.24 6.61
CA TYR A 79 -7.81 6.79 7.51
C TYR A 79 -7.46 6.41 8.95
N VAL A 80 -7.78 7.28 9.91
CA VAL A 80 -7.53 7.01 11.32
C VAL A 80 -8.56 7.70 12.21
N ASP A 81 -9.03 6.97 13.21
CA ASP A 81 -9.82 7.42 14.34
C ASP A 81 -9.26 6.74 15.58
N SER A 82 -8.69 7.49 16.53
CA SER A 82 -8.01 6.92 17.70
C SER A 82 -8.92 6.10 18.61
N GLU A 83 -10.24 6.28 18.53
CA GLU A 83 -11.20 5.48 19.31
C GLU A 83 -11.53 4.15 18.63
N ILE A 84 -11.29 4.01 17.32
CA ILE A 84 -11.70 2.87 16.51
C ILE A 84 -10.49 2.12 15.95
N GLY A 85 -9.61 2.84 15.27
CA GLY A 85 -8.46 2.27 14.60
C GLY A 85 -7.97 3.07 13.41
N GLY A 86 -6.95 2.55 12.72
CA GLY A 86 -6.39 3.15 11.52
C GLY A 86 -6.19 2.12 10.42
N ALA A 87 -6.16 2.60 9.18
CA ALA A 87 -5.83 1.81 8.00
C ALA A 87 -4.98 2.63 7.02
N ALA A 88 -4.11 1.95 6.26
CA ALA A 88 -3.33 2.53 5.19
C ALA A 88 -3.24 1.58 3.99
N ALA A 89 -3.19 2.16 2.80
CA ALA A 89 -3.29 1.45 1.53
C ALA A 89 -2.10 1.70 0.61
N THR A 90 -1.82 0.73 -0.25
CA THR A 90 -0.94 0.86 -1.41
C THR A 90 -1.52 0.10 -2.59
N GLY A 91 -1.20 0.52 -3.80
CA GLY A 91 -1.63 -0.20 -4.99
C GLY A 91 -2.14 0.71 -6.10
N LEU A 92 -3.06 0.19 -6.92
CA LEU A 92 -3.68 0.98 -7.97
C LEU A 92 -4.64 2.01 -7.35
N GLY A 93 -4.16 3.26 -7.28
CA GLY A 93 -4.86 4.35 -6.60
C GLY A 93 -6.27 4.60 -7.13
N GLU A 94 -6.48 4.44 -8.43
CA GLU A 94 -7.78 4.59 -9.07
C GLU A 94 -8.83 3.59 -8.55
N ASP A 95 -8.42 2.38 -8.20
CA ASP A 95 -9.33 1.39 -7.60
C ASP A 95 -9.52 1.67 -6.12
N LEU A 96 -8.44 1.96 -5.38
CA LEU A 96 -8.51 2.33 -3.97
C LEU A 96 -9.45 3.54 -3.73
N MET A 97 -9.39 4.55 -4.59
CA MET A 97 -10.30 5.72 -4.52
C MET A 97 -11.77 5.35 -4.73
N LYS A 98 -12.07 4.41 -5.65
CA LYS A 98 -13.45 3.95 -5.88
C LYS A 98 -14.07 3.26 -4.66
N GLY A 99 -13.23 2.58 -3.87
CA GLY A 99 -13.65 1.81 -2.70
C GLY A 99 -13.61 2.58 -1.39
N CYS A 100 -12.82 3.66 -1.29
CA CYS A 100 -12.49 4.33 -0.02
C CYS A 100 -12.09 3.30 1.06
N LEU A 101 -11.23 2.34 0.68
CA LEU A 101 -11.04 1.09 1.45
C LEU A 101 -10.45 1.33 2.84
N SER A 102 -9.59 2.33 3.03
CA SER A 102 -9.06 2.64 4.36
C SER A 102 -10.17 3.08 5.32
N TYR A 103 -11.12 3.90 4.86
CA TYR A 103 -12.29 4.27 5.64
C TYR A 103 -13.21 3.07 5.89
N GLU A 104 -13.47 2.24 4.88
CA GLU A 104 -14.34 1.08 5.01
C GLU A 104 -13.83 0.08 6.06
N ILE A 105 -12.51 -0.17 6.10
CA ILE A 105 -11.90 -1.03 7.12
C ILE A 105 -12.11 -0.44 8.52
N VAL A 106 -11.85 0.86 8.72
CA VAL A 106 -12.04 1.50 10.02
C VAL A 106 -13.52 1.53 10.41
N ARG A 107 -14.43 1.75 9.47
CA ARG A 107 -15.89 1.65 9.69
C ARG A 107 -16.29 0.26 10.18
N LEU A 108 -15.79 -0.80 9.55
CA LEU A 108 -16.04 -2.19 9.99
C LEU A 108 -15.48 -2.45 11.40
N MET A 109 -14.27 -1.95 11.69
CA MET A 109 -13.72 -2.04 13.05
C MET A 109 -14.61 -1.32 14.08
N GLY A 110 -15.22 -0.18 13.70
CA GLY A 110 -16.18 0.55 14.53
C GLY A 110 -17.48 -0.23 14.81
N GLU A 111 -17.82 -1.19 13.95
CA GLU A 111 -18.91 -2.15 14.17
C GLU A 111 -18.49 -3.37 15.02
N GLY A 112 -17.25 -3.39 15.52
CA GLY A 112 -16.72 -4.45 16.37
C GLY A 112 -16.03 -5.59 15.60
N VAL A 113 -15.83 -5.46 14.29
CA VAL A 113 -15.09 -6.44 13.48
C VAL A 113 -13.60 -6.34 13.83
N LYS A 114 -12.92 -7.46 13.97
CA LYS A 114 -11.47 -7.48 14.23
C LYS A 114 -10.69 -6.94 13.01
N PRO A 115 -9.49 -6.33 13.20
CA PRO A 115 -8.72 -5.74 12.11
C PRO A 115 -8.46 -6.69 10.93
N GLN A 116 -8.10 -7.95 11.19
CA GLN A 116 -7.87 -8.92 10.13
C GLN A 116 -9.15 -9.21 9.33
N ASP A 117 -10.25 -9.48 10.03
CA ASP A 117 -11.53 -9.80 9.38
C ASP A 117 -12.09 -8.59 8.62
N ALA A 118 -11.84 -7.37 9.12
CA ALA A 118 -12.22 -6.11 8.45
C ALA A 118 -11.41 -5.89 7.17
N CYS A 119 -10.10 -6.17 7.21
CA CYS A 119 -9.24 -6.11 6.02
C CYS A 119 -9.69 -7.13 4.97
N ASP A 120 -9.83 -8.39 5.35
CA ASP A 120 -10.23 -9.47 4.44
C ASP A 120 -11.58 -9.16 3.79
N LYS A 121 -12.57 -8.78 4.59
CA LYS A 121 -13.90 -8.44 4.09
C LYS A 121 -13.85 -7.26 3.10
N ALA A 122 -13.26 -6.15 3.48
CA ALA A 122 -13.25 -4.95 2.64
C ALA A 122 -12.50 -5.18 1.33
N VAL A 123 -11.33 -5.82 1.39
CA VAL A 123 -10.46 -6.03 0.22
C VAL A 123 -11.08 -7.03 -0.75
N TYR A 124 -11.54 -8.18 -0.27
CA TYR A 124 -11.99 -9.24 -1.19
C TYR A 124 -13.39 -9.00 -1.75
N GLU A 125 -14.32 -8.46 -0.95
CA GLU A 125 -15.62 -8.04 -1.49
C GLU A 125 -15.45 -6.95 -2.56
N PHE A 126 -14.49 -6.03 -2.36
CA PHE A 126 -14.23 -4.99 -3.35
C PHE A 126 -13.49 -5.52 -4.58
N HIS A 127 -12.54 -6.45 -4.41
CA HIS A 127 -11.89 -7.16 -5.50
C HIS A 127 -12.91 -7.84 -6.42
N ASP A 128 -13.86 -8.58 -5.84
CA ASP A 128 -14.92 -9.26 -6.57
C ASP A 128 -15.85 -8.29 -7.29
N LYS A 129 -16.21 -7.20 -6.63
CA LYS A 129 -17.03 -6.13 -7.22
C LYS A 129 -16.35 -5.50 -8.43
N LEU A 130 -15.05 -5.22 -8.37
CA LEU A 130 -14.29 -4.69 -9.50
C LEU A 130 -14.20 -5.72 -10.63
N THR A 131 -13.91 -6.96 -10.30
CA THR A 131 -13.82 -8.06 -11.26
C THR A 131 -15.15 -8.31 -11.96
N ALA A 132 -16.24 -8.35 -11.22
CA ALA A 132 -17.58 -8.49 -11.80
C ALA A 132 -17.98 -7.33 -12.72
N ARG A 133 -17.58 -6.09 -12.35
CA ARG A 133 -17.97 -4.89 -13.07
C ARG A 133 -17.08 -4.57 -14.27
N TYR A 134 -15.78 -4.83 -14.16
CA TYR A 134 -14.76 -4.38 -15.13
C TYR A 134 -13.95 -5.53 -15.73
N GLY A 135 -14.23 -6.79 -15.35
CA GLY A 135 -13.50 -7.96 -15.79
C GLY A 135 -12.15 -8.17 -15.07
N LYS A 136 -11.72 -7.21 -14.25
CA LYS A 136 -10.47 -7.27 -13.50
C LYS A 136 -10.48 -6.29 -12.32
N ALA A 137 -9.64 -6.55 -11.33
CA ALA A 137 -9.24 -5.60 -10.30
C ALA A 137 -7.75 -5.26 -10.47
N GLY A 138 -7.36 -4.04 -10.13
CA GLY A 138 -5.94 -3.68 -9.99
C GLY A 138 -5.31 -4.34 -8.75
N ALA A 139 -3.99 -4.23 -8.63
CA ALA A 139 -3.27 -4.66 -7.44
C ALA A 139 -3.48 -3.66 -6.31
N PHE A 140 -3.85 -4.13 -5.11
CA PHE A 140 -3.91 -3.30 -3.91
C PHE A 140 -3.75 -4.13 -2.64
N SER A 141 -3.17 -3.48 -1.62
CA SER A 141 -2.88 -4.05 -0.31
C SER A 141 -3.19 -3.02 0.77
N LEU A 142 -3.74 -3.47 1.88
CA LEU A 142 -4.08 -2.61 3.00
C LEU A 142 -3.61 -3.24 4.32
N ILE A 143 -3.18 -2.38 5.22
CA ILE A 143 -2.89 -2.71 6.61
C ILE A 143 -3.86 -1.98 7.52
N ALA A 144 -4.17 -2.56 8.67
CA ALA A 144 -5.02 -1.95 9.69
C ALA A 144 -4.52 -2.26 11.10
N MET A 145 -4.88 -1.41 12.05
CA MET A 145 -4.61 -1.62 13.47
C MET A 145 -5.70 -0.96 14.30
N ASN A 146 -6.09 -1.60 15.41
CA ASN A 146 -7.02 -1.01 16.39
C ASN A 146 -6.29 -0.44 17.62
N PRO A 147 -6.98 0.27 18.54
CA PRO A 147 -6.35 0.86 19.74
C PRO A 147 -5.82 -0.16 20.76
N LYS A 148 -6.07 -1.45 20.57
CA LYS A 148 -5.51 -2.53 21.39
C LYS A 148 -4.18 -3.05 20.84
N GLY A 149 -3.72 -2.54 19.69
CA GLY A 149 -2.53 -3.02 18.99
C GLY A 149 -2.78 -4.31 18.19
N GLU A 150 -4.01 -4.78 18.08
CA GLU A 150 -4.35 -5.85 17.16
C GLU A 150 -4.28 -5.30 15.74
N TRP A 151 -3.68 -6.05 14.82
CA TRP A 151 -3.49 -5.64 13.44
C TRP A 151 -4.09 -6.62 12.44
N GLY A 152 -4.23 -6.17 11.22
CA GLY A 152 -4.70 -6.98 10.10
C GLY A 152 -4.11 -6.49 8.79
N VAL A 153 -4.08 -7.37 7.81
CA VAL A 153 -3.62 -7.08 6.44
C VAL A 153 -4.46 -7.86 5.44
N ALA A 154 -4.76 -7.23 4.32
CA ALA A 154 -5.30 -7.96 3.18
C ALA A 154 -4.75 -7.42 1.86
N THR A 155 -4.62 -8.33 0.90
CA THR A 155 -3.98 -8.05 -0.39
C THR A 155 -4.50 -8.99 -1.46
N ASN A 156 -4.57 -8.50 -2.69
CA ASN A 156 -4.85 -9.33 -3.86
C ASN A 156 -3.61 -9.65 -4.70
N VAL A 157 -2.42 -9.28 -4.21
CA VAL A 157 -1.11 -9.58 -4.79
C VAL A 157 -0.11 -9.94 -3.68
N GLU A 158 1.09 -10.37 -4.01
CA GLU A 158 2.15 -10.50 -3.02
C GLU A 158 2.47 -9.15 -2.40
N PHE A 159 2.47 -9.08 -1.07
CA PHE A 159 2.69 -7.86 -0.32
C PHE A 159 3.58 -8.10 0.91
N THR A 160 4.50 -7.17 1.17
CA THR A 160 5.35 -7.22 2.36
C THR A 160 5.03 -6.07 3.31
N PHE A 161 5.00 -6.37 4.60
CA PHE A 161 4.76 -5.40 5.65
C PHE A 161 5.57 -5.73 6.90
N SER A 162 5.68 -4.78 7.81
CA SER A 162 6.36 -4.98 9.08
C SER A 162 5.47 -4.58 10.25
N VAL A 163 5.63 -5.29 11.36
CA VAL A 163 5.00 -4.99 12.64
C VAL A 163 6.09 -4.88 13.70
N GLY A 164 6.04 -3.83 14.49
CA GLY A 164 6.97 -3.59 15.58
C GLY A 164 6.28 -2.99 16.79
N ASN A 165 6.89 -3.14 17.94
CA ASN A 165 6.48 -2.52 19.20
C ASN A 165 7.73 -2.06 19.98
N ASP A 166 7.54 -1.44 21.12
CA ASP A 166 8.60 -0.90 21.98
C ASP A 166 9.45 -1.96 22.70
N LYS A 167 9.07 -3.23 22.62
CA LYS A 167 9.73 -4.34 23.36
C LYS A 167 10.52 -5.27 22.45
N GLU A 168 10.17 -5.35 21.18
CA GLU A 168 10.71 -6.32 20.25
C GLU A 168 11.14 -5.63 18.94
N ASN A 169 12.17 -6.18 18.31
CA ASN A 169 12.56 -5.73 16.97
C ASN A 169 11.41 -5.94 15.98
N PRO A 170 11.24 -5.04 15.01
CA PRO A 170 10.23 -5.20 13.99
C PRO A 170 10.37 -6.53 13.25
N GLN A 171 9.26 -7.24 13.12
CA GLN A 171 9.16 -8.44 12.30
C GLN A 171 8.62 -8.09 10.91
N ILE A 172 9.16 -8.73 9.89
CA ILE A 172 8.73 -8.55 8.51
C ILE A 172 7.95 -9.78 8.07
N PHE A 173 6.85 -9.54 7.41
CA PHE A 173 5.92 -10.57 6.92
C PHE A 173 5.69 -10.42 5.42
N ILE A 174 5.32 -11.54 4.80
CA ILE A 174 4.77 -11.59 3.45
C ILE A 174 3.32 -12.03 3.53
N ALA A 175 2.47 -11.34 2.79
CA ALA A 175 1.05 -11.64 2.67
C ALA A 175 0.70 -11.95 1.22
N ASN A 176 -0.19 -12.91 1.03
CA ASN A 176 -0.71 -13.31 -0.26
C ASN A 176 -2.23 -13.53 -0.16
N MET A 177 -2.91 -13.40 -1.28
CA MET A 177 -4.32 -13.79 -1.38
C MET A 177 -4.45 -15.30 -1.12
N GLY A 178 -5.16 -15.65 -0.07
CA GLY A 178 -5.49 -17.02 0.28
C GLY A 178 -6.79 -17.49 -0.35
N SER A 179 -7.26 -18.65 0.04
CA SER A 179 -8.54 -19.22 -0.42
C SER A 179 -9.69 -18.71 0.45
N GLY A 180 -10.88 -18.54 -0.16
CA GLY A 180 -12.10 -18.23 0.59
C GLY A 180 -12.12 -16.83 1.23
N HIS A 181 -11.60 -15.83 0.54
CA HIS A 181 -11.56 -14.44 1.02
C HIS A 181 -10.75 -14.27 2.32
N THR A 182 -9.62 -14.94 2.41
CA THR A 182 -8.66 -14.82 3.52
C THR A 182 -7.29 -14.42 3.01
N THR A 183 -6.47 -13.88 3.87
CA THR A 183 -5.08 -13.53 3.57
C THR A 183 -4.13 -14.51 4.25
N ASP A 184 -3.26 -15.13 3.46
CA ASP A 184 -2.18 -15.97 3.97
C ASP A 184 -1.00 -15.09 4.38
N ILE A 185 -0.60 -15.16 5.66
CA ILE A 185 0.45 -14.34 6.23
C ILE A 185 1.57 -15.25 6.77
N GLN A 186 2.80 -14.96 6.38
CA GLN A 186 3.96 -15.71 6.84
C GLN A 186 5.11 -14.76 7.21
N PRO A 187 5.90 -15.06 8.25
CA PRO A 187 7.13 -14.32 8.53
C PRO A 187 8.14 -14.54 7.39
N ILE A 188 8.86 -13.48 7.03
CA ILE A 188 9.89 -13.57 6.00
C ILE A 188 11.12 -14.29 6.54
N THR A 189 11.69 -15.19 5.72
CA THR A 189 12.94 -15.87 6.01
C THR A 189 14.16 -15.00 5.65
N GLN A 190 15.31 -15.24 6.31
CA GLN A 190 16.56 -14.57 5.94
C GLN A 190 16.91 -14.82 4.46
N HIS A 191 16.68 -16.00 3.94
CA HIS A 191 16.91 -16.32 2.54
C HIS A 191 16.07 -15.42 1.59
N TRP A 192 14.83 -15.13 1.96
CA TRP A 192 13.99 -14.22 1.17
C TRP A 192 14.55 -12.79 1.19
N LEU A 193 14.98 -12.30 2.37
CA LEU A 193 15.59 -10.97 2.51
C LEU A 193 16.86 -10.85 1.65
N ASP A 194 17.72 -11.84 1.68
CA ASP A 194 18.96 -11.85 0.90
C ASP A 194 18.66 -11.82 -0.62
N ALA A 195 17.67 -12.59 -1.06
CA ALA A 195 17.21 -12.59 -2.46
C ALA A 195 16.60 -11.23 -2.87
N TYR A 196 15.81 -10.64 -2.01
CA TYR A 196 15.22 -9.31 -2.22
C TYR A 196 16.30 -8.23 -2.33
N GLU A 197 17.26 -8.19 -1.40
CA GLU A 197 18.37 -7.24 -1.44
C GLU A 197 19.20 -7.38 -2.71
N LYS A 198 19.49 -8.61 -3.13
CA LYS A 198 20.20 -8.88 -4.39
C LYS A 198 19.44 -8.31 -5.59
N ARG A 199 18.11 -8.48 -5.62
CA ARG A 199 17.25 -7.97 -6.69
C ARG A 199 17.25 -6.44 -6.76
N ILE A 200 17.08 -5.74 -5.62
CA ILE A 200 17.03 -4.27 -5.61
C ILE A 200 18.37 -3.61 -5.88
N LYS A 201 19.48 -4.31 -5.58
CA LYS A 201 20.84 -3.85 -5.82
C LYS A 201 21.37 -4.23 -7.22
N ALA A 202 20.63 -5.06 -7.97
CA ALA A 202 21.04 -5.47 -9.31
C ALA A 202 21.20 -4.27 -10.25
N PRO A 203 22.21 -4.29 -11.16
CA PRO A 203 22.33 -3.27 -12.20
C PRO A 203 21.06 -3.19 -13.05
N ILE A 204 20.76 -2.01 -13.56
CA ILE A 204 19.71 -1.81 -14.56
C ILE A 204 20.38 -2.05 -15.92
N GLU A 205 20.04 -3.17 -16.54
CA GLU A 205 20.46 -3.51 -17.89
C GLU A 205 19.68 -2.72 -18.95
#